data_c575ff0c5fc7a9e55bce6ab24c24813d
#
_entry.id   c575ff0c5fc7a9e55bce6ab24c24813d
#
_cell.length_a   1.000
_cell.length_b   1.000
_cell.length_c   1.000
_cell.angle_alpha   90.00
_cell.angle_beta   90.00
_cell.angle_gamma   90.00
#
_symmetry.space_group_name_H-M   'P 1'
#
loop_
_entity.id
_entity.type
_entity.pdbx_description
1 polymer ?
#
loop_
_entity_poly.entity_id
_entity_poly.type
_entity_poly.pdbx_seq_one_letter_code
_entity_poly.pdbx_strand_id
1 'polypeptide(L)'
;VIPFKNIFKDNTKLVSSEKLSYEQIKKEDNGYILSVSKDYITPSITSGIIVEKKVSSKYENVITVQDKNGLNITYGLIKNTNVKLYDYIEKGEIIGQASEELYLSFKKDNKYLSYEKVLK
;
A
#
# COMPACT_ATOMS: atom_id res chain seq x y z
N VAL A 1 17.95 7.55 -12.47
CA VAL A 1 16.90 6.78 -11.80
C VAL A 1 17.52 5.90 -10.73
N ILE A 2 17.02 5.98 -9.54
CA ILE A 2 17.50 5.17 -8.44
C ILE A 2 16.81 3.81 -8.51
N PRO A 3 17.58 2.70 -8.61
CA PRO A 3 16.95 1.38 -8.58
C PRO A 3 16.14 1.20 -7.31
N PHE A 4 15.01 0.52 -7.42
CA PHE A 4 14.10 0.35 -6.30
C PHE A 4 14.81 -0.21 -5.07
N LYS A 5 15.62 -1.24 -5.23
CA LYS A 5 16.29 -1.85 -4.08
C LYS A 5 17.31 -0.93 -3.41
N ASN A 6 17.76 0.11 -4.08
CA ASN A 6 18.68 1.07 -3.47
C ASN A 6 17.96 2.05 -2.56
N ILE A 7 16.65 2.15 -2.69
CA ILE A 7 15.85 3.00 -1.80
C ILE A 7 15.96 2.53 -0.36
N PHE A 8 16.14 1.23 -0.17
CA PHE A 8 16.17 0.64 1.16
C PHE A 8 17.59 0.35 1.67
N LYS A 9 18.61 0.82 0.96
CA LYS A 9 19.98 0.41 1.23
C LYS A 9 20.70 1.18 2.30
N ASP A 10 20.42 2.43 2.44
CA ASP A 10 21.22 3.32 3.28
C ASP A 10 20.58 3.66 4.60
N ASN A 11 19.86 2.81 5.20
CA ASN A 11 19.25 3.04 6.51
C ASN A 11 18.51 4.36 6.64
N THR A 12 18.40 5.11 5.56
CA THR A 12 17.65 6.35 5.54
C THR A 12 16.26 6.02 5.05
N LYS A 13 15.26 6.32 5.86
CA LYS A 13 13.90 6.10 5.44
C LYS A 13 13.53 7.08 4.35
N LEU A 14 13.16 6.56 3.20
CA LEU A 14 12.64 7.38 2.12
C LEU A 14 11.16 7.55 2.31
N VAL A 15 10.73 8.80 2.33
CA VAL A 15 9.34 9.16 2.53
C VAL A 15 8.86 9.84 1.27
N SER A 16 7.73 9.37 0.72
CA SER A 16 7.11 10.07 -0.39
C SER A 16 5.93 10.87 0.16
N SER A 17 5.05 11.34 -0.71
CA SER A 17 3.83 12.00 -0.24
C SER A 17 3.03 11.04 0.63
N GLU A 18 2.47 11.53 1.72
CA GLU A 18 1.59 10.73 2.58
C GLU A 18 0.26 10.43 1.90
N LYS A 19 -0.03 11.11 0.79
CA LYS A 19 -1.27 10.93 0.06
C LYS A 19 -1.01 10.15 -1.21
N LEU A 20 -1.98 9.33 -1.57
CA LEU A 20 -1.92 8.61 -2.83
C LEU A 20 -2.22 9.55 -3.98
N SER A 21 -1.47 9.40 -5.06
CA SER A 21 -1.71 10.17 -6.30
C SER A 21 -2.29 9.23 -7.33
N TYR A 22 -3.48 9.55 -7.82
CA TYR A 22 -4.14 8.72 -8.83
C TYR A 22 -5.03 9.59 -9.71
N GLU A 23 -5.31 9.09 -10.91
CA GLU A 23 -6.17 9.80 -11.85
C GLU A 23 -7.63 9.40 -11.70
N GLN A 24 -7.88 8.12 -11.46
CA GLN A 24 -9.22 7.58 -11.34
C GLN A 24 -9.26 6.55 -10.22
N ILE A 25 -10.44 6.39 -9.64
CA ILE A 25 -10.68 5.36 -8.65
C ILE A 25 -12.02 4.70 -9.00
N LYS A 26 -12.05 3.38 -8.97
CA LYS A 26 -13.29 2.66 -9.18
C LYS A 26 -13.42 1.57 -8.14
N LYS A 27 -14.65 1.27 -7.75
CA LYS A 27 -14.93 0.22 -6.79
C LYS A 27 -14.76 -1.15 -7.45
N GLU A 28 -14.12 -2.08 -6.74
CA GLU A 28 -13.96 -3.43 -7.23
C GLU A 28 -13.94 -4.40 -6.05
N ASP A 29 -14.80 -5.40 -6.07
CA ASP A 29 -14.95 -6.34 -4.96
C ASP A 29 -15.17 -5.56 -3.65
N ASN A 30 -14.35 -5.80 -2.65
CA ASN A 30 -14.45 -5.12 -1.37
C ASN A 30 -13.51 -3.93 -1.26
N GLY A 31 -12.90 -3.54 -2.36
CA GLY A 31 -11.92 -2.47 -2.37
C GLY A 31 -12.04 -1.61 -3.61
N TYR A 32 -10.91 -1.11 -4.05
CA TYR A 32 -10.84 -0.11 -5.13
C TYR A 32 -9.65 -0.38 -6.01
N ILE A 33 -9.79 -0.01 -7.28
CA ILE A 33 -8.65 0.06 -8.21
C ILE A 33 -8.39 1.53 -8.48
N LEU A 34 -7.18 1.95 -8.18
CA LEU A 34 -6.73 3.32 -8.45
C LEU A 34 -5.86 3.30 -9.70
N SER A 35 -6.12 4.22 -10.62
CA SER A 35 -5.27 4.39 -11.81
C SER A 35 -4.11 5.29 -11.41
N VAL A 36 -2.92 4.70 -11.39
CA VAL A 36 -1.71 5.40 -10.93
C VAL A 36 -0.71 5.49 -12.08
N SER A 37 0.36 6.22 -11.86
CA SER A 37 1.40 6.35 -12.87
C SER A 37 2.14 5.04 -13.08
N LYS A 38 2.85 4.95 -14.19
CA LYS A 38 3.77 3.85 -14.44
C LYS A 38 4.87 3.92 -13.37
N ASP A 39 5.19 2.77 -12.79
CA ASP A 39 6.22 2.68 -11.75
C ASP A 39 5.93 3.57 -10.55
N TYR A 40 4.67 3.58 -10.13
CA TYR A 40 4.23 4.41 -9.01
C TYR A 40 4.85 3.94 -7.70
N ILE A 41 5.58 4.85 -7.06
CA ILE A 41 6.16 4.59 -5.74
C ILE A 41 5.06 4.79 -4.71
N THR A 42 4.63 3.69 -4.11
CA THR A 42 3.42 3.66 -3.29
C THR A 42 3.75 3.89 -1.82
N PRO A 43 3.29 5.00 -1.23
CA PRO A 43 3.52 5.26 0.18
C PRO A 43 2.50 4.53 1.04
N SER A 44 2.91 4.23 2.28
CA SER A 44 1.95 3.77 3.26
C SER A 44 1.10 4.97 3.72
N ILE A 45 -0.21 4.80 3.71
CA ILE A 45 -1.09 5.89 4.14
C ILE A 45 -1.31 5.90 5.65
N THR A 46 -0.72 4.94 6.35
CA THR A 46 -0.79 4.90 7.81
C THR A 46 0.50 4.29 8.36
N SER A 47 0.79 4.58 9.62
CA SER A 47 1.84 3.86 10.33
C SER A 47 1.28 2.57 10.89
N GLY A 48 2.08 1.51 10.92
CA GLY A 48 1.60 0.25 11.47
C GLY A 48 2.58 -0.90 11.22
N ILE A 49 2.05 -2.10 11.37
CA ILE A 49 2.82 -3.33 11.22
C ILE A 49 2.36 -4.05 9.96
N ILE A 50 3.32 -4.59 9.23
CA ILE A 50 3.01 -5.44 8.07
C ILE A 50 2.48 -6.77 8.62
N VAL A 51 1.19 -7.00 8.48
CA VAL A 51 0.56 -8.21 9.02
C VAL A 51 0.29 -9.26 7.95
N GLU A 52 0.44 -8.89 6.68
CA GLU A 52 0.25 -9.83 5.59
C GLU A 52 1.14 -9.45 4.42
N LYS A 53 1.78 -10.46 3.85
CA LYS A 53 2.56 -10.31 2.62
C LYS A 53 2.42 -11.63 1.88
N LYS A 54 1.71 -11.59 0.76
CA LYS A 54 1.41 -12.82 0.01
C LYS A 54 1.28 -12.52 -1.47
N VAL A 55 1.22 -13.57 -2.28
CA VAL A 55 0.95 -13.46 -3.70
C VAL A 55 -0.46 -13.97 -3.94
N SER A 56 -1.26 -13.17 -4.62
CA SER A 56 -2.63 -13.52 -4.96
C SER A 56 -2.71 -13.71 -6.48
N SER A 57 -3.60 -14.59 -6.94
CA SER A 57 -3.79 -14.80 -8.37
C SER A 57 -4.43 -13.57 -9.03
N LYS A 58 -5.20 -12.80 -8.28
CA LYS A 58 -5.91 -11.65 -8.82
C LYS A 58 -5.16 -10.33 -8.63
N TYR A 59 -4.49 -10.17 -7.49
CA TYR A 59 -3.88 -8.89 -7.13
C TYR A 59 -2.36 -8.96 -6.97
N GLU A 60 -1.74 -10.00 -7.49
CA GLU A 60 -0.28 -10.18 -7.47
C GLU A 60 0.26 -10.08 -6.04
N ASN A 61 1.28 -9.27 -5.81
CA ASN A 61 1.78 -9.10 -4.44
C ASN A 61 0.82 -8.24 -3.65
N VAL A 62 0.43 -8.77 -2.50
CA VAL A 62 -0.53 -8.13 -1.61
C VAL A 62 0.14 -7.90 -0.27
N ILE A 63 0.07 -6.67 0.22
CA ILE A 63 0.67 -6.27 1.48
C ILE A 63 -0.39 -5.60 2.33
N THR A 64 -0.55 -6.04 3.57
CA THR A 64 -1.50 -5.44 4.49
C THR A 64 -0.77 -4.81 5.67
N VAL A 65 -1.08 -3.56 5.93
CA VAL A 65 -0.58 -2.81 7.07
C VAL A 65 -1.71 -2.66 8.07
N GLN A 66 -1.47 -3.02 9.32
CA GLN A 66 -2.44 -2.82 10.39
C GLN A 66 -2.00 -1.67 11.28
N ASP A 67 -2.86 -0.66 11.41
CA ASP A 67 -2.54 0.48 12.25
C ASP A 67 -2.82 0.17 13.73
N LYS A 68 -2.49 1.11 14.60
CA LYS A 68 -2.64 0.93 16.04
C LYS A 68 -4.08 0.75 16.50
N ASN A 69 -5.03 1.13 15.67
CA ASN A 69 -6.46 1.04 15.99
C ASN A 69 -7.12 -0.20 15.37
N GLY A 70 -6.34 -1.07 14.75
CA GLY A 70 -6.87 -2.29 14.16
C GLY A 70 -7.39 -2.13 12.74
N LEU A 71 -7.16 -0.97 12.10
CA LEU A 71 -7.53 -0.79 10.71
C LEU A 71 -6.50 -1.50 9.83
N ASN A 72 -6.97 -2.40 8.97
CA ASN A 72 -6.13 -3.12 8.02
C ASN A 72 -6.26 -2.48 6.66
N ILE A 73 -5.16 -1.98 6.13
CA ILE A 73 -5.13 -1.41 4.79
C ILE A 73 -4.35 -2.36 3.90
N THR A 74 -5.00 -2.86 2.87
CA THR A 74 -4.42 -3.83 1.95
C THR A 74 -4.08 -3.16 0.63
N TYR A 75 -2.83 -3.33 0.21
CA TYR A 75 -2.30 -2.82 -1.05
C TYR A 75 -2.03 -4.01 -1.96
N GLY A 76 -2.65 -4.03 -3.14
CA GLY A 76 -2.45 -5.11 -4.10
C GLY A 76 -1.91 -4.58 -5.42
N LEU A 77 -1.55 -5.49 -6.30
CA LEU A 77 -0.94 -5.19 -7.61
C LEU A 77 0.43 -4.53 -7.42
N ILE A 78 1.14 -4.92 -6.37
CA ILE A 78 2.48 -4.42 -6.09
C ILE A 78 3.47 -5.26 -6.88
N LYS A 79 4.30 -4.59 -7.69
CA LYS A 79 5.28 -5.27 -8.55
C LYS A 79 6.57 -5.57 -7.80
N ASN A 80 7.04 -4.60 -7.02
CA ASN A 80 8.30 -4.71 -6.29
C ASN A 80 8.12 -4.21 -4.87
N THR A 81 8.70 -4.92 -3.92
CA THR A 81 8.63 -4.52 -2.52
C THR A 81 9.82 -5.07 -1.75
N ASN A 82 10.26 -4.33 -0.72
CA ASN A 82 11.27 -4.80 0.22
C ASN A 82 10.74 -4.89 1.64
N VAL A 83 9.46 -4.61 1.86
CA VAL A 83 8.90 -4.77 3.20
C VAL A 83 8.81 -6.25 3.55
N LYS A 84 8.89 -6.55 4.83
CA LYS A 84 8.83 -7.91 5.34
C LYS A 84 7.69 -8.05 6.33
N LEU A 85 7.19 -9.26 6.43
CA LEU A 85 6.15 -9.57 7.41
C LEU A 85 6.63 -9.15 8.80
N TYR A 86 5.75 -8.46 9.52
CA TYR A 86 5.97 -7.95 10.88
C TYR A 86 6.89 -6.75 10.99
N ASP A 87 7.37 -6.19 9.87
CA ASP A 87 8.07 -4.91 9.91
C ASP A 87 7.13 -3.81 10.37
N TYR A 88 7.67 -2.86 11.11
CA TYR A 88 6.97 -1.61 11.38
C TYR A 88 7.22 -0.65 10.21
N ILE A 89 6.18 0.01 9.75
CA ILE A 89 6.29 1.00 8.68
C ILE A 89 5.64 2.30 9.13
N GLU A 90 6.25 3.42 8.77
CA GLU A 90 5.70 4.73 9.11
C GLU A 90 4.86 5.28 7.97
N LYS A 91 3.89 6.10 8.32
CA LYS A 91 3.08 6.82 7.34
C LYS A 91 4.00 7.57 6.37
N GLY A 92 3.76 7.40 5.08
CA GLY A 92 4.59 8.00 4.04
C GLY A 92 5.78 7.15 3.62
N GLU A 93 6.14 6.16 4.39
CA GLU A 93 7.23 5.26 4.03
C GLU A 93 6.80 4.37 2.88
N ILE A 94 7.73 4.05 1.98
CA ILE A 94 7.40 3.34 0.76
C ILE A 94 7.12 1.87 1.02
N ILE A 95 5.95 1.41 0.58
CA ILE A 95 5.56 0.01 0.68
C ILE A 95 6.11 -0.78 -0.49
N GLY A 96 6.05 -0.22 -1.68
CA GLY A 96 6.47 -0.91 -2.88
C GLY A 96 6.13 -0.09 -4.12
N GLN A 97 6.16 -0.74 -5.25
CA GLN A 97 5.99 -0.09 -6.54
C GLN A 97 4.81 -0.74 -7.29
N ALA A 98 3.84 0.05 -7.66
CA ALA A 98 2.73 -0.38 -8.50
C ALA A 98 2.94 0.18 -9.89
N SER A 99 2.27 -0.37 -10.90
CA SER A 99 2.41 0.14 -12.26
C SER A 99 1.03 0.22 -12.89
N GLU A 100 0.58 1.43 -13.09
CA GLU A 100 -0.68 1.80 -13.74
C GLU A 100 -1.92 1.49 -12.91
N GLU A 101 -1.91 0.45 -12.09
CA GLU A 101 -3.05 0.14 -11.22
C GLU A 101 -2.57 -0.24 -9.82
N LEU A 102 -3.33 0.20 -8.83
CA LEU A 102 -3.10 -0.14 -7.43
C LEU A 102 -4.42 -0.60 -6.83
N TYR A 103 -4.44 -1.79 -6.25
CA TYR A 103 -5.61 -2.25 -5.51
C TYR A 103 -5.50 -1.78 -4.07
N LEU A 104 -6.61 -1.32 -3.49
CA LEU A 104 -6.64 -0.80 -2.13
C LEU A 104 -7.92 -1.22 -1.44
N SER A 105 -7.82 -1.78 -0.23
CA SER A 105 -9.00 -2.06 0.56
C SER A 105 -8.76 -1.75 2.03
N PHE A 106 -9.85 -1.51 2.75
CA PHE A 106 -9.83 -1.12 4.16
C PHE A 106 -10.75 -2.04 4.94
N LYS A 107 -10.23 -2.63 6.02
CA LYS A 107 -11.01 -3.57 6.81
C LYS A 107 -10.76 -3.36 8.29
N LYS A 108 -11.82 -3.30 9.08
CA LYS A 108 -11.71 -3.18 10.52
C LYS A 108 -12.85 -3.96 11.16
N ASP A 109 -12.55 -4.75 12.18
CA ASP A 109 -13.55 -5.55 12.89
C ASP A 109 -14.36 -6.42 11.93
N ASN A 110 -13.67 -7.03 10.96
CA ASN A 110 -14.27 -7.90 9.93
C ASN A 110 -15.25 -7.19 8.99
N LYS A 111 -15.18 -5.87 8.92
CA LYS A 111 -16.04 -5.09 8.02
C LYS A 111 -15.20 -4.24 7.08
N TYR A 112 -15.54 -4.26 5.80
CA TYR A 112 -14.88 -3.40 4.83
C TYR A 112 -15.42 -2.00 4.93
N LEU A 113 -14.52 -1.03 4.85
CA LEU A 113 -14.86 0.40 4.97
C LEU A 113 -14.67 1.08 3.62
N SER A 114 -15.42 2.17 3.42
CA SER A 114 -15.32 2.93 2.18
C SER A 114 -14.08 3.83 2.20
N TYR A 115 -13.63 4.18 1.00
CA TYR A 115 -12.53 5.10 0.81
C TYR A 115 -12.78 6.43 1.54
N GLU A 116 -13.98 6.98 1.39
CA GLU A 116 -14.32 8.24 2.04
C GLU A 116 -14.24 8.16 3.55
N LYS A 117 -14.64 7.04 4.10
CA LYS A 117 -14.64 6.88 5.55
C LYS A 117 -13.23 6.86 6.13
N VAL A 118 -12.28 6.35 5.38
CA VAL A 118 -10.90 6.19 5.84
C VAL A 118 -10.03 7.39 5.48
N LEU A 119 -10.15 7.91 4.25
CA LEU A 119 -9.22 8.89 3.70
C LEU A 119 -9.79 10.30 3.57
N LYS A 120 -10.99 10.50 4.02
CA LYS A 120 -11.58 11.85 4.03
C LYS A 120 -11.97 12.31 5.40
#